data_e2b9061e9714fbd08bc1978b557c5c11
#
_entry.id   e2b9061e9714fbd08bc1978b557c5c11
#
_cell.length_a   1.000
_cell.length_b   1.000
_cell.length_c   1.000
_cell.angle_alpha   90.00
_cell.angle_beta   90.00
_cell.angle_gamma   90.00
#
_symmetry.space_group_name_H-M   'P 1'
#
loop_
_entity.id
_entity.type
_entity.pdbx_description
1 polymer ?
#
loop_
_entity_poly.entity_id
_entity_poly.type
_entity_poly.pdbx_seq_one_letter_code
_entity_poly.pdbx_strand_id
1 'polypeptide(L)'
;MSSLEGVCRAWLMLLGQGALALTVMLGWVLLARPAMRRWFGAERAAWLWWLPAVGLVASVLPHPALLLDGHARLPTFMVIRSVTAGLSRAASDEGGVPWAFTILLVWSALLFVLVLRDVTAQRRYTAMVRNAQSYEAPMVPVHVRLAQRPDAGPAVVGVWRKVVLLPSDFEQRFAYAEQAIVLAHESMHAERRDGLWLLLARIITLTFWFHPLAWWALSMLRRDLELACDAAVLRQQAPSPRLYAQALLKSQPAPFALPAGCCWSSRHPLMERITMLKSPTPSSLTRRIGAGVVFATLVAGAGWAYAATTPLELGKSASPNGHEYQLDMVFETAPAASGHRHAERSALAICTMEGEQGVVRVGTWSIVATPTPVAAGQLQVQLSLRQDGAPLAQPRVIGALGKSMRVTGTTSGAQDNYVLDLTPRMGCPARESASRAAP
;
A
#
# COMPACT_ATOMS: atom_id res chain seq x y z
N MET A 1 -19.03 -18.86 12.69
CA MET A 1 -18.31 -18.92 11.37
C MET A 1 -18.31 -17.56 10.68
N SER A 2 -19.34 -16.73 10.80
CA SER A 2 -19.45 -15.39 10.16
C SER A 2 -18.35 -14.39 10.53
N SER A 3 -17.88 -14.37 11.76
CA SER A 3 -16.81 -13.44 12.19
C SER A 3 -15.43 -13.76 11.60
N LEU A 4 -15.09 -15.05 11.45
CA LEU A 4 -13.81 -15.49 10.88
C LEU A 4 -13.75 -15.16 9.38
N GLU A 5 -14.83 -15.42 8.65
CA GLU A 5 -14.93 -15.09 7.22
C GLU A 5 -14.81 -13.56 6.98
N GLY A 6 -15.43 -12.76 7.87
CA GLY A 6 -15.28 -11.31 7.82
C GLY A 6 -13.84 -10.83 7.99
N VAL A 7 -13.10 -11.42 8.93
CA VAL A 7 -11.66 -11.13 9.12
C VAL A 7 -10.84 -11.54 7.90
N CYS A 8 -11.11 -12.73 7.32
CA CYS A 8 -10.41 -13.18 6.12
C CYS A 8 -10.66 -12.25 4.93
N ARG A 9 -11.89 -11.80 4.74
CA ARG A 9 -12.24 -10.81 3.70
C ARG A 9 -11.51 -9.47 3.91
N ALA A 10 -11.47 -8.97 5.14
CA ALA A 10 -10.75 -7.73 5.46
C ALA A 10 -9.25 -7.85 5.13
N TRP A 11 -8.61 -8.98 5.45
CA TRP A 11 -7.22 -9.26 5.09
C TRP A 11 -6.97 -9.30 3.57
N LEU A 12 -7.86 -9.95 2.82
CA LEU A 12 -7.76 -9.98 1.35
C LEU A 12 -7.94 -8.60 0.74
N MET A 13 -8.83 -7.76 1.29
CA MET A 13 -8.96 -6.36 0.86
C MET A 13 -7.70 -5.57 1.13
N LEU A 14 -7.07 -5.72 2.32
CA LEU A 14 -5.77 -5.10 2.64
C LEU A 14 -4.68 -5.51 1.67
N LEU A 15 -4.57 -6.80 1.38
CA LEU A 15 -3.59 -7.31 0.41
C LEU A 15 -3.85 -6.75 -1.00
N GLY A 16 -5.11 -6.66 -1.42
CA GLY A 16 -5.49 -6.09 -2.71
C GLY A 16 -5.15 -4.59 -2.80
N GLN A 17 -5.51 -3.81 -1.80
CA GLN A 17 -5.16 -2.38 -1.72
C GLN A 17 -3.65 -2.18 -1.70
N GLY A 18 -2.94 -2.96 -0.88
CA GLY A 18 -1.48 -2.93 -0.81
C GLY A 18 -0.83 -3.29 -2.15
N ALA A 19 -1.35 -4.29 -2.87
CA ALA A 19 -0.84 -4.68 -4.20
C ALA A 19 -1.03 -3.56 -5.24
N LEU A 20 -2.17 -2.88 -5.22
CA LEU A 20 -2.43 -1.72 -6.11
C LEU A 20 -1.50 -0.54 -5.77
N ALA A 21 -1.39 -0.18 -4.50
CA ALA A 21 -0.47 0.86 -4.05
C ALA A 21 0.97 0.52 -4.45
N LEU A 22 1.39 -0.73 -4.22
CA LEU A 22 2.71 -1.23 -4.60
C LEU A 22 2.94 -1.14 -6.12
N THR A 23 1.94 -1.48 -6.95
CA THR A 23 2.04 -1.37 -8.41
C THR A 23 2.36 0.05 -8.83
N VAL A 24 1.61 1.03 -8.32
CA VAL A 24 1.79 2.44 -8.67
C VAL A 24 3.16 2.95 -8.19
N MET A 25 3.53 2.65 -6.94
CA MET A 25 4.79 3.11 -6.36
C MET A 25 6.00 2.48 -7.08
N LEU A 26 5.96 1.19 -7.37
CA LEU A 26 7.02 0.51 -8.12
C LEU A 26 7.09 1.02 -9.56
N GLY A 27 5.95 1.21 -10.22
CA GLY A 27 5.89 1.80 -11.56
C GLY A 27 6.55 3.17 -11.59
N TRP A 28 6.21 4.03 -10.63
CA TRP A 28 6.82 5.36 -10.50
C TRP A 28 8.34 5.29 -10.29
N VAL A 29 8.82 4.46 -9.36
CA VAL A 29 10.26 4.28 -9.11
C VAL A 29 10.97 3.80 -10.38
N LEU A 30 10.43 2.79 -11.06
CA LEU A 30 11.03 2.21 -12.26
C LEU A 30 11.12 3.22 -13.41
N LEU A 31 10.14 4.11 -13.55
CA LEU A 31 10.14 5.18 -14.55
C LEU A 31 11.05 6.35 -14.17
N ALA A 32 11.07 6.76 -12.90
CA ALA A 32 11.83 7.92 -12.45
C ALA A 32 13.34 7.64 -12.26
N ARG A 33 13.73 6.40 -11.90
CA ARG A 33 15.11 6.05 -11.54
C ARG A 33 16.15 6.36 -12.64
N PRO A 34 15.92 6.16 -13.96
CA PRO A 34 16.92 6.49 -14.98
C PRO A 34 17.21 7.99 -15.04
N ALA A 35 16.16 8.82 -14.96
CA ALA A 35 16.29 10.27 -14.92
C ALA A 35 17.03 10.72 -13.65
N MET A 36 16.65 10.18 -12.49
CA MET A 36 17.32 10.47 -11.22
C MET A 36 18.81 10.11 -11.26
N ARG A 37 19.17 8.95 -11.82
CA ARG A 37 20.58 8.56 -11.99
C ARG A 37 21.33 9.52 -12.87
N ARG A 38 20.72 9.93 -13.98
CA ARG A 38 21.36 10.82 -14.95
C ARG A 38 21.62 12.23 -14.39
N TRP A 39 20.66 12.78 -13.65
CA TRP A 39 20.72 14.18 -13.19
C TRP A 39 21.33 14.35 -11.80
N PHE A 40 21.05 13.43 -10.89
CA PHE A 40 21.41 13.56 -9.48
C PHE A 40 22.36 12.47 -8.96
N GLY A 41 22.71 11.50 -9.84
CA GLY A 41 23.63 10.41 -9.52
C GLY A 41 22.97 9.17 -8.91
N ALA A 42 23.71 8.07 -8.95
CA ALA A 42 23.22 6.75 -8.53
C ALA A 42 22.85 6.70 -7.04
N GLU A 43 23.59 7.38 -6.16
CA GLU A 43 23.31 7.42 -4.73
C GLU A 43 21.91 7.99 -4.44
N ARG A 44 21.48 9.03 -5.17
CA ARG A 44 20.16 9.66 -4.97
C ARG A 44 19.04 8.85 -5.61
N ALA A 45 19.31 8.24 -6.76
CA ALA A 45 18.37 7.32 -7.39
C ALA A 45 18.02 6.12 -6.50
N ALA A 46 18.99 5.58 -5.76
CA ALA A 46 18.77 4.48 -4.83
C ALA A 46 17.79 4.87 -3.70
N TRP A 47 17.71 6.13 -3.29
CA TRP A 47 16.79 6.58 -2.25
C TRP A 47 15.32 6.58 -2.67
N LEU A 48 15.02 6.58 -3.98
CA LEU A 48 13.65 6.43 -4.47
C LEU A 48 13.00 5.09 -4.05
N TRP A 49 13.81 4.08 -3.77
CA TRP A 49 13.33 2.77 -3.35
C TRP A 49 12.66 2.77 -1.95
N TRP A 50 12.72 3.91 -1.20
CA TRP A 50 11.89 4.08 -0.01
C TRP A 50 10.40 4.24 -0.35
N LEU A 51 10.07 4.67 -1.56
CA LEU A 51 8.70 4.99 -1.94
C LEU A 51 7.72 3.82 -1.77
N PRO A 52 8.02 2.59 -2.23
CA PRO A 52 7.14 1.44 -2.01
C PRO A 52 6.89 1.13 -0.53
N ALA A 53 7.93 1.20 0.30
CA ALA A 53 7.82 0.93 1.73
C ALA A 53 6.98 2.01 2.44
N VAL A 54 7.28 3.28 2.19
CA VAL A 54 6.55 4.44 2.74
C VAL A 54 5.10 4.44 2.26
N GLY A 55 4.86 4.16 0.96
CA GLY A 55 3.52 4.07 0.39
C GLY A 55 2.69 2.94 1.00
N LEU A 56 3.28 1.75 1.21
CA LEU A 56 2.60 0.65 1.88
C LEU A 56 2.25 0.99 3.33
N VAL A 57 3.16 1.61 4.08
CA VAL A 57 2.87 2.06 5.45
C VAL A 57 1.75 3.09 5.45
N ALA A 58 1.84 4.09 4.57
CA ALA A 58 0.81 5.13 4.46
C ALA A 58 -0.57 4.56 4.10
N SER A 59 -0.62 3.51 3.27
CA SER A 59 -1.87 2.87 2.84
C SER A 59 -2.62 2.13 3.97
N VAL A 60 -1.94 1.82 5.07
CA VAL A 60 -2.51 1.07 6.22
C VAL A 60 -2.80 1.99 7.41
N LEU A 61 -2.36 3.26 7.36
CA LEU A 61 -2.60 4.20 8.45
C LEU A 61 -4.10 4.51 8.61
N PRO A 62 -4.59 4.63 9.85
CA PRO A 62 -5.98 4.98 10.11
C PRO A 62 -6.30 6.38 9.57
N HIS A 63 -7.44 6.52 8.90
CA HIS A 63 -7.92 7.78 8.38
C HIS A 63 -8.79 8.45 9.45
N PRO A 64 -8.46 9.64 9.95
CA PRO A 64 -9.38 10.41 10.76
C PRO A 64 -10.60 10.80 9.88
N ALA A 65 -11.81 10.47 10.37
CA ALA A 65 -13.06 10.69 9.63
C ALA A 65 -13.32 12.16 9.22
N LEU A 66 -12.52 13.09 9.69
CA LEU A 66 -12.74 14.53 9.61
C LEU A 66 -12.12 15.26 8.40
N LEU A 67 -11.31 14.62 7.56
CA LEU A 67 -10.48 15.38 6.60
C LEU A 67 -10.79 15.19 5.12
N LEU A 68 -11.74 14.36 4.68
CA LEU A 68 -11.87 14.01 3.27
C LEU A 68 -13.27 14.07 2.66
N ASP A 69 -14.21 14.83 3.23
CA ASP A 69 -15.51 15.06 2.58
C ASP A 69 -15.50 16.07 1.41
N GLY A 70 -14.35 16.50 0.97
CA GLY A 70 -14.22 17.49 -0.09
C GLY A 70 -13.03 17.29 -1.04
N HIS A 71 -13.29 16.87 -2.25
CA HIS A 71 -12.63 17.39 -3.46
C HIS A 71 -11.30 16.82 -4.01
N ALA A 72 -10.86 15.63 -3.73
CA ALA A 72 -9.82 15.03 -4.56
C ALA A 72 -10.39 14.04 -5.59
N ARG A 73 -11.01 14.56 -6.65
CA ARG A 73 -11.48 13.76 -7.81
C ARG A 73 -10.36 13.53 -8.81
N LEU A 74 -9.23 12.95 -8.38
CA LEU A 74 -8.24 12.47 -9.33
C LEU A 74 -8.72 11.13 -9.93
N PRO A 75 -8.60 10.91 -11.25
CA PRO A 75 -9.11 9.71 -11.90
C PRO A 75 -8.52 8.40 -11.34
N THR A 76 -7.28 8.44 -10.84
CA THR A 76 -6.64 7.31 -10.16
C THR A 76 -7.35 6.90 -8.87
N PHE A 77 -7.96 7.83 -8.13
CA PHE A 77 -8.79 7.52 -6.95
C PHE A 77 -10.05 6.77 -7.30
N MET A 78 -10.69 7.10 -8.44
CA MET A 78 -11.88 6.41 -8.90
C MET A 78 -11.60 4.95 -9.26
N VAL A 79 -10.46 4.65 -9.89
CA VAL A 79 -10.10 3.28 -10.27
C VAL A 79 -9.87 2.41 -9.02
N ILE A 80 -9.12 2.90 -8.05
CA ILE A 80 -8.88 2.13 -6.81
C ILE A 80 -10.18 1.93 -6.03
N ARG A 81 -11.01 2.95 -5.88
CA ARG A 81 -12.32 2.86 -5.23
C ARG A 81 -13.28 1.92 -5.97
N SER A 82 -13.30 1.93 -7.28
CA SER A 82 -14.17 1.04 -8.06
C SER A 82 -13.73 -0.42 -7.99
N VAL A 83 -12.42 -0.69 -7.99
CA VAL A 83 -11.88 -2.04 -7.85
C VAL A 83 -12.13 -2.58 -6.45
N THR A 84 -11.89 -1.79 -5.40
CA THR A 84 -12.16 -2.21 -4.01
C THR A 84 -13.66 -2.38 -3.74
N ALA A 85 -14.52 -1.51 -4.28
CA ALA A 85 -15.96 -1.64 -4.19
C ALA A 85 -16.50 -2.84 -5.01
N GLY A 86 -15.86 -3.18 -6.13
CA GLY A 86 -16.16 -4.39 -6.90
C GLY A 86 -15.81 -5.66 -6.13
N LEU A 87 -14.65 -5.68 -5.48
CA LEU A 87 -14.22 -6.79 -4.63
C LEU A 87 -15.13 -6.96 -3.40
N SER A 88 -15.58 -5.87 -2.78
CA SER A 88 -16.51 -5.96 -1.66
C SER A 88 -17.90 -6.43 -2.07
N ARG A 89 -18.40 -6.07 -3.28
CA ARG A 89 -19.69 -6.60 -3.80
C ARG A 89 -19.62 -8.07 -4.18
N ALA A 90 -18.53 -8.50 -4.82
CA ALA A 90 -18.31 -9.91 -5.11
C ALA A 90 -18.18 -10.76 -3.83
N ALA A 91 -17.80 -10.13 -2.72
CA ALA A 91 -17.69 -10.77 -1.40
C ALA A 91 -19.02 -10.88 -0.64
N SER A 92 -20.08 -10.20 -1.08
CA SER A 92 -21.39 -10.19 -0.39
C SER A 92 -22.35 -11.31 -0.80
N ASP A 93 -21.90 -12.23 -1.67
CA ASP A 93 -22.74 -13.35 -2.12
C ASP A 93 -22.80 -14.45 -1.02
N GLU A 94 -23.89 -14.50 -0.26
CA GLU A 94 -24.06 -15.25 1.00
C GLU A 94 -24.38 -16.74 0.80
N GLY A 95 -23.98 -17.39 -0.25
CA GLY A 95 -24.36 -18.79 -0.50
C GLY A 95 -23.23 -19.79 -0.76
N GLY A 96 -21.98 -19.35 -0.80
CA GLY A 96 -20.87 -20.17 -1.30
C GLY A 96 -19.90 -20.70 -0.23
N VAL A 97 -19.05 -21.65 -0.63
CA VAL A 97 -17.86 -22.11 0.08
C VAL A 97 -17.11 -20.91 0.69
N PRO A 98 -16.51 -20.99 1.89
CA PRO A 98 -15.75 -19.92 2.52
C PRO A 98 -14.45 -19.60 1.73
N TRP A 99 -14.63 -19.04 0.53
CA TRP A 99 -13.58 -18.83 -0.47
C TRP A 99 -12.48 -17.91 0.04
N ALA A 100 -12.84 -16.90 0.87
CA ALA A 100 -11.87 -15.95 1.43
C ALA A 100 -10.91 -16.66 2.39
N PHE A 101 -11.42 -17.57 3.21
CA PHE A 101 -10.61 -18.41 4.07
C PHE A 101 -9.70 -19.34 3.26
N THR A 102 -10.22 -19.97 2.21
CA THR A 102 -9.44 -20.87 1.34
C THR A 102 -8.30 -20.15 0.63
N ILE A 103 -8.58 -18.95 0.07
CA ILE A 103 -7.54 -18.12 -0.58
C ILE A 103 -6.47 -17.71 0.43
N LEU A 104 -6.87 -17.24 1.62
CA LEU A 104 -5.93 -16.83 2.66
C LEU A 104 -5.07 -17.99 3.16
N LEU A 105 -5.65 -19.19 3.26
CA LEU A 105 -4.93 -20.42 3.63
C LEU A 105 -3.88 -20.78 2.57
N VAL A 106 -4.24 -20.77 1.30
CA VAL A 106 -3.30 -21.02 0.19
C VAL A 106 -2.20 -19.95 0.17
N TRP A 107 -2.57 -18.68 0.32
CA TRP A 107 -1.60 -17.58 0.39
C TRP A 107 -0.62 -17.76 1.55
N SER A 108 -1.11 -18.09 2.75
CA SER A 108 -0.29 -18.30 3.94
C SER A 108 0.63 -19.52 3.80
N ALA A 109 0.14 -20.62 3.23
CA ALA A 109 0.93 -21.82 3.00
C ALA A 109 2.09 -21.56 2.02
N LEU A 110 1.82 -20.87 0.92
CA LEU A 110 2.87 -20.52 -0.05
C LEU A 110 3.86 -19.51 0.53
N LEU A 111 3.38 -18.50 1.26
CA LEU A 111 4.26 -17.58 1.99
C LEU A 111 5.17 -18.34 2.96
N PHE A 112 4.62 -19.27 3.74
CA PHE A 112 5.38 -20.09 4.68
C PHE A 112 6.48 -20.89 3.98
N VAL A 113 6.17 -21.55 2.85
CA VAL A 113 7.15 -22.29 2.05
C VAL A 113 8.27 -21.39 1.55
N LEU A 114 7.94 -20.19 1.03
CA LEU A 114 8.92 -19.25 0.54
C LEU A 114 9.81 -18.70 1.66
N VAL A 115 9.23 -18.37 2.83
CA VAL A 115 9.97 -17.95 4.01
C VAL A 115 10.89 -19.05 4.51
N LEU A 116 10.38 -20.29 4.59
CA LEU A 116 11.19 -21.44 5.02
C LEU A 116 12.40 -21.66 4.09
N ARG A 117 12.17 -21.56 2.79
CA ARG A 117 13.25 -21.62 1.79
C ARG A 117 14.31 -20.54 2.03
N ASP A 118 13.89 -19.31 2.25
CA ASP A 118 14.80 -18.17 2.48
C ASP A 118 15.54 -18.32 3.82
N VAL A 119 14.86 -18.74 4.89
CA VAL A 119 15.47 -19.03 6.19
C VAL A 119 16.50 -20.16 6.10
N THR A 120 16.20 -21.22 5.37
CA THR A 120 17.16 -22.33 5.19
C THR A 120 18.39 -21.89 4.39
N ALA A 121 18.21 -21.10 3.33
CA ALA A 121 19.31 -20.50 2.58
C ALA A 121 20.16 -19.58 3.48
N GLN A 122 19.52 -18.73 4.29
CA GLN A 122 20.18 -17.84 5.23
C GLN A 122 20.97 -18.59 6.29
N ARG A 123 20.41 -19.69 6.84
CA ARG A 123 21.10 -20.54 7.84
C ARG A 123 22.36 -21.19 7.24
N ARG A 124 22.29 -21.72 6.01
CA ARG A 124 23.45 -22.28 5.31
C ARG A 124 24.55 -21.25 5.14
N TYR A 125 24.18 -20.04 4.74
CA TYR A 125 25.14 -18.94 4.55
C TYR A 125 25.76 -18.46 5.86
N THR A 126 24.95 -18.34 6.91
CA THR A 126 25.44 -17.99 8.26
C THR A 126 26.38 -19.05 8.83
N ALA A 127 26.13 -20.33 8.53
CA ALA A 127 27.05 -21.41 8.89
C ALA A 127 28.41 -21.26 8.18
N MET A 128 28.41 -20.91 6.87
CA MET A 128 29.62 -20.63 6.13
C MET A 128 30.43 -19.49 6.77
N VAL A 129 29.76 -18.39 7.13
CA VAL A 129 30.39 -17.24 7.81
C VAL A 129 30.95 -17.61 9.17
N ARG A 130 30.26 -18.46 9.95
CA ARG A 130 30.74 -18.91 11.27
C ARG A 130 32.01 -19.76 11.16
N ASN A 131 32.13 -20.56 10.11
CA ASN A 131 33.28 -21.43 9.86
C ASN A 131 34.45 -20.72 9.15
N ALA A 132 34.26 -19.45 8.75
CA ALA A 132 35.27 -18.64 8.11
C ALA A 132 36.33 -18.16 9.13
N GLN A 133 37.59 -18.07 8.72
CA GLN A 133 38.71 -17.59 9.55
C GLN A 133 38.67 -16.08 9.72
N SER A 134 39.09 -15.56 10.87
CA SER A 134 39.26 -14.12 11.04
C SER A 134 40.38 -13.60 10.15
N TYR A 135 40.13 -12.48 9.48
CA TYR A 135 41.09 -11.80 8.66
C TYR A 135 41.32 -10.38 9.20
N GLU A 136 42.56 -10.03 9.48
CA GLU A 136 42.90 -8.70 9.97
C GLU A 136 42.95 -7.69 8.84
N ALA A 137 42.03 -6.74 8.85
CA ALA A 137 41.98 -5.63 7.89
C ALA A 137 41.93 -4.30 8.68
N PRO A 138 43.07 -3.77 9.13
CA PRO A 138 43.11 -2.62 10.04
C PRO A 138 42.47 -1.34 9.48
N MET A 139 42.28 -1.26 8.18
CA MET A 139 41.69 -0.10 7.50
C MET A 139 40.15 -0.14 7.44
N VAL A 140 39.50 -1.20 7.96
CA VAL A 140 38.07 -1.42 7.80
C VAL A 140 37.39 -1.52 9.17
N PRO A 141 36.36 -0.69 9.47
CA PRO A 141 35.69 -0.69 10.77
C PRO A 141 34.72 -1.87 10.94
N VAL A 142 34.75 -2.86 10.07
CA VAL A 142 33.84 -4.03 10.06
C VAL A 142 34.66 -5.30 10.19
N HIS A 143 34.12 -6.28 10.94
CA HIS A 143 34.77 -7.59 11.04
C HIS A 143 34.90 -8.24 9.65
N VAL A 144 36.11 -8.65 9.31
CA VAL A 144 36.41 -9.34 8.06
C VAL A 144 36.74 -10.80 8.33
N ARG A 145 36.20 -11.69 7.49
CA ARG A 145 36.44 -13.12 7.55
C ARG A 145 36.81 -13.68 6.19
N LEU A 146 37.72 -14.64 6.17
CA LEU A 146 38.14 -15.36 4.98
C LEU A 146 37.36 -16.66 4.87
N ALA A 147 36.62 -16.85 3.79
CA ALA A 147 35.88 -18.08 3.52
C ALA A 147 36.86 -19.23 3.25
N GLN A 148 36.41 -20.46 3.44
CA GLN A 148 37.18 -21.64 3.08
C GLN A 148 37.19 -21.95 1.58
N ARG A 149 36.37 -21.23 0.80
CA ARG A 149 36.12 -21.51 -0.62
C ARG A 149 36.44 -20.27 -1.48
N PRO A 150 37.09 -20.43 -2.65
CA PRO A 150 37.43 -19.33 -3.52
C PRO A 150 36.22 -18.74 -4.25
N ASP A 151 35.11 -19.48 -4.34
CA ASP A 151 33.87 -19.08 -4.98
C ASP A 151 32.92 -18.28 -4.05
N ALA A 152 33.29 -18.08 -2.80
CA ALA A 152 32.45 -17.35 -1.85
C ALA A 152 32.31 -15.85 -2.17
N GLY A 153 33.15 -15.30 -3.04
CA GLY A 153 33.15 -13.89 -3.47
C GLY A 153 33.22 -12.88 -2.32
N PRO A 154 33.77 -11.68 -2.53
CA PRO A 154 33.65 -10.63 -1.52
C PRO A 154 32.19 -10.26 -1.34
N ALA A 155 31.69 -10.23 -0.10
CA ALA A 155 30.31 -9.85 0.20
C ALA A 155 30.12 -9.42 1.66
N VAL A 156 29.25 -8.44 1.91
CA VAL A 156 28.76 -8.12 3.25
C VAL A 156 27.62 -9.04 3.65
N VAL A 157 27.75 -9.69 4.78
CA VAL A 157 26.78 -10.60 5.33
C VAL A 157 26.26 -10.07 6.67
N GLY A 158 24.94 -10.21 6.85
CA GLY A 158 24.27 -9.79 8.08
C GLY A 158 23.68 -8.41 8.01
N VAL A 159 22.53 -8.26 8.67
CA VAL A 159 21.77 -6.99 8.72
C VAL A 159 22.16 -6.18 9.95
N TRP A 160 22.20 -6.85 11.11
CA TRP A 160 22.50 -6.23 12.41
C TRP A 160 23.99 -6.32 12.75
N ARG A 161 24.55 -7.53 12.63
CA ARG A 161 25.99 -7.80 12.81
C ARG A 161 26.59 -8.02 11.43
N LYS A 162 27.20 -6.99 10.90
CA LYS A 162 27.78 -6.98 9.57
C LYS A 162 29.15 -7.59 9.60
N VAL A 163 29.40 -8.52 8.70
CA VAL A 163 30.70 -9.19 8.51
C VAL A 163 31.03 -9.16 7.02
N VAL A 164 32.18 -8.71 6.67
CA VAL A 164 32.73 -8.82 5.30
C VAL A 164 33.30 -10.21 5.14
N LEU A 165 32.76 -10.98 4.20
CA LEU A 165 33.28 -12.29 3.85
C LEU A 165 34.11 -12.16 2.57
N LEU A 166 35.36 -12.59 2.63
CA LEU A 166 36.30 -12.62 1.50
C LEU A 166 36.50 -14.05 1.00
N PRO A 167 36.79 -14.28 -0.27
CA PRO A 167 37.15 -15.59 -0.81
C PRO A 167 38.49 -16.08 -0.26
N SER A 168 38.71 -17.41 -0.23
CA SER A 168 39.96 -17.99 0.32
C SER A 168 41.22 -17.58 -0.44
N ASP A 169 41.11 -17.25 -1.72
CA ASP A 169 42.19 -16.82 -2.60
C ASP A 169 42.30 -15.28 -2.75
N PHE A 170 41.75 -14.54 -1.80
CA PHE A 170 41.64 -13.06 -1.85
C PHE A 170 43.00 -12.39 -2.09
N GLU A 171 44.04 -12.76 -1.36
CA GLU A 171 45.37 -12.17 -1.48
C GLU A 171 46.07 -12.55 -2.79
N GLN A 172 45.77 -13.73 -3.32
CA GLN A 172 46.34 -14.21 -4.59
C GLN A 172 45.63 -13.63 -5.80
N ARG A 173 44.30 -13.43 -5.69
CA ARG A 173 43.46 -12.93 -6.75
C ARG A 173 43.61 -11.44 -6.98
N PHE A 174 43.77 -10.66 -5.90
CA PHE A 174 43.79 -9.21 -5.94
C PHE A 174 45.15 -8.64 -5.58
N ALA A 175 45.69 -7.73 -6.42
CA ALA A 175 46.85 -6.96 -6.03
C ALA A 175 46.56 -6.05 -4.84
N TYR A 176 47.55 -5.64 -4.06
CA TYR A 176 47.39 -4.85 -2.85
C TYR A 176 46.46 -3.61 -3.01
N ALA A 177 46.65 -2.87 -4.11
CA ALA A 177 45.77 -1.72 -4.39
C ALA A 177 44.36 -2.11 -4.75
N GLU A 178 44.12 -3.27 -5.37
CA GLU A 178 42.80 -3.81 -5.66
C GLU A 178 42.11 -4.32 -4.38
N GLN A 179 42.86 -4.93 -3.43
CA GLN A 179 42.35 -5.37 -2.13
C GLN A 179 41.76 -4.19 -1.37
N ALA A 180 42.46 -3.05 -1.34
CA ALA A 180 41.95 -1.83 -0.69
C ALA A 180 40.61 -1.36 -1.30
N ILE A 181 40.48 -1.44 -2.64
CA ILE A 181 39.23 -1.07 -3.34
C ILE A 181 38.10 -2.03 -3.00
N VAL A 182 38.36 -3.34 -3.02
CA VAL A 182 37.33 -4.34 -2.67
C VAL A 182 36.86 -4.16 -1.23
N LEU A 183 37.78 -4.00 -0.29
CA LEU A 183 37.46 -3.76 1.12
C LEU A 183 36.67 -2.46 1.32
N ALA A 184 37.03 -1.40 0.60
CA ALA A 184 36.29 -0.14 0.62
C ALA A 184 34.87 -0.29 0.09
N HIS A 185 34.70 -1.04 -1.01
CA HIS A 185 33.38 -1.33 -1.59
C HIS A 185 32.48 -2.10 -0.60
N GLU A 186 32.99 -3.18 -0.02
CA GLU A 186 32.24 -3.97 0.96
C GLU A 186 31.93 -3.15 2.23
N SER A 187 32.88 -2.34 2.70
CA SER A 187 32.65 -1.45 3.85
C SER A 187 31.55 -0.42 3.56
N MET A 188 31.49 0.09 2.34
CA MET A 188 30.46 1.03 1.92
C MET A 188 29.06 0.40 1.96
N HIS A 189 28.90 -0.84 1.53
CA HIS A 189 27.63 -1.58 1.71
C HIS A 189 27.25 -1.70 3.19
N ALA A 190 28.23 -1.96 4.04
CA ALA A 190 28.02 -2.06 5.48
C ALA A 190 27.62 -0.71 6.09
N GLU A 191 28.25 0.40 5.73
CA GLU A 191 27.88 1.75 6.20
C GLU A 191 26.48 2.15 5.77
N ARG A 192 26.17 1.94 4.51
CA ARG A 192 24.85 2.28 3.90
C ARG A 192 23.72 1.39 4.39
N ARG A 193 24.02 0.30 5.08
CA ARG A 193 23.05 -0.71 5.53
C ARG A 193 22.26 -1.34 4.38
N ASP A 194 22.92 -1.58 3.26
CA ASP A 194 22.27 -2.11 2.05
C ASP A 194 21.61 -3.48 2.30
N GLY A 195 22.15 -4.29 3.24
CA GLY A 195 21.52 -5.53 3.70
C GLY A 195 20.15 -5.34 4.34
N LEU A 196 19.92 -4.23 5.07
CA LEU A 196 18.60 -3.91 5.62
C LEU A 196 17.60 -3.55 4.51
N TRP A 197 18.04 -2.79 3.52
CA TRP A 197 17.24 -2.47 2.34
C TRP A 197 16.76 -3.72 1.60
N LEU A 198 17.69 -4.64 1.34
CA LEU A 198 17.38 -5.88 0.68
C LEU A 198 16.45 -6.77 1.52
N LEU A 199 16.61 -6.77 2.85
CA LEU A 199 15.69 -7.49 3.74
C LEU A 199 14.28 -6.91 3.67
N LEU A 200 14.12 -5.59 3.78
CA LEU A 200 12.81 -4.91 3.68
C LEU A 200 12.14 -5.19 2.32
N ALA A 201 12.90 -5.03 1.23
CA ALA A 201 12.39 -5.32 -0.11
C ALA A 201 12.02 -6.81 -0.27
N ARG A 202 12.77 -7.71 0.37
CA ARG A 202 12.47 -9.14 0.37
C ARG A 202 11.19 -9.44 1.14
N ILE A 203 10.98 -8.85 2.30
CA ILE A 203 9.75 -8.99 3.08
C ILE A 203 8.55 -8.53 2.22
N ILE A 204 8.63 -7.36 1.59
CA ILE A 204 7.57 -6.86 0.69
C ILE A 204 7.33 -7.86 -0.45
N THR A 205 8.39 -8.33 -1.11
CA THR A 205 8.29 -9.29 -2.23
C THR A 205 7.67 -10.62 -1.79
N LEU A 206 7.98 -11.10 -0.59
CA LEU A 206 7.41 -12.34 -0.06
C LEU A 206 5.94 -12.16 0.34
N THR A 207 5.58 -11.05 0.96
CA THR A 207 4.18 -10.73 1.29
C THR A 207 3.33 -10.66 0.03
N PHE A 208 3.85 -10.02 -1.01
CA PHE A 208 3.21 -9.90 -2.32
C PHE A 208 3.83 -10.86 -3.34
N TRP A 209 4.03 -12.13 -2.95
CA TRP A 209 4.73 -13.12 -3.78
C TRP A 209 4.06 -13.35 -5.15
N PHE A 210 2.77 -13.12 -5.25
CA PHE A 210 1.97 -13.21 -6.47
C PHE A 210 2.15 -11.99 -7.40
N HIS A 211 2.90 -10.96 -6.98
CA HIS A 211 3.05 -9.71 -7.71
C HIS A 211 4.35 -9.72 -8.55
N PRO A 212 4.29 -9.91 -9.88
CA PRO A 212 5.51 -10.08 -10.71
C PRO A 212 6.41 -8.85 -10.71
N LEU A 213 5.81 -7.64 -10.67
CA LEU A 213 6.56 -6.39 -10.63
C LEU A 213 7.43 -6.27 -9.36
N ALA A 214 7.02 -6.86 -8.22
CA ALA A 214 7.82 -6.83 -6.99
C ALA A 214 9.12 -7.64 -7.14
N TRP A 215 9.08 -8.78 -7.82
CA TRP A 215 10.26 -9.58 -8.10
C TRP A 215 11.22 -8.90 -9.06
N TRP A 216 10.68 -8.26 -10.10
CA TRP A 216 11.49 -7.48 -11.02
C TRP A 216 12.11 -6.27 -10.33
N ALA A 217 11.33 -5.55 -9.54
CA ALA A 217 11.78 -4.41 -8.75
C ALA A 217 12.90 -4.78 -7.78
N LEU A 218 12.82 -5.93 -7.11
CA LEU A 218 13.89 -6.43 -6.25
C LEU A 218 15.22 -6.60 -7.02
N SER A 219 15.16 -7.08 -8.26
CA SER A 219 16.36 -7.21 -9.10
C SER A 219 16.94 -5.85 -9.50
N MET A 220 16.04 -4.86 -9.75
CA MET A 220 16.46 -3.49 -10.07
C MET A 220 17.03 -2.75 -8.86
N LEU A 221 16.43 -2.95 -7.68
CA LEU A 221 16.97 -2.42 -6.42
C LEU A 221 18.42 -2.88 -6.20
N ARG A 222 18.68 -4.18 -6.36
CA ARG A 222 20.06 -4.70 -6.22
C ARG A 222 21.03 -3.98 -7.15
N ARG A 223 20.65 -3.77 -8.41
CA ARG A 223 21.47 -3.01 -9.36
C ARG A 223 21.73 -1.58 -8.90
N ASP A 224 20.67 -0.88 -8.47
CA ASP A 224 20.82 0.51 -8.05
C ASP A 224 21.65 0.64 -6.76
N LEU A 225 21.62 -0.34 -5.86
CA LEU A 225 22.48 -0.38 -4.67
C LEU A 225 23.95 -0.55 -5.04
N GLU A 226 24.26 -1.43 -6.00
CA GLU A 226 25.64 -1.59 -6.51
C GLU A 226 26.16 -0.29 -7.14
N LEU A 227 25.39 0.29 -8.08
CA LEU A 227 25.76 1.55 -8.72
C LEU A 227 25.94 2.70 -7.73
N ALA A 228 25.11 2.73 -6.70
CA ALA A 228 25.21 3.73 -5.64
C ALA A 228 26.41 3.48 -4.73
N CYS A 229 26.78 2.21 -4.49
CA CYS A 229 27.99 1.85 -3.77
C CYS A 229 29.24 2.25 -4.55
N ASP A 230 29.30 1.90 -5.84
CA ASP A 230 30.40 2.31 -6.72
C ASP A 230 30.58 3.84 -6.73
N ALA A 231 29.48 4.58 -6.88
CA ALA A 231 29.52 6.05 -6.87
C ALA A 231 30.01 6.63 -5.53
N ALA A 232 29.63 6.00 -4.41
CA ALA A 232 30.07 6.44 -3.08
C ALA A 232 31.57 6.20 -2.86
N VAL A 233 32.09 5.03 -3.25
CA VAL A 233 33.51 4.70 -3.16
C VAL A 233 34.36 5.63 -4.04
N LEU A 234 33.93 5.84 -5.30
CA LEU A 234 34.62 6.76 -6.21
C LEU A 234 34.69 8.18 -5.66
N ARG A 235 33.62 8.63 -5.00
CA ARG A 235 33.57 9.96 -4.40
C ARG A 235 34.45 10.10 -3.17
N GLN A 236 34.53 9.07 -2.32
CA GLN A 236 35.28 9.12 -1.06
C GLN A 236 36.76 8.89 -1.22
N GLN A 237 37.15 7.93 -2.06
CA GLN A 237 38.53 7.47 -2.18
C GLN A 237 39.20 7.89 -3.50
N ALA A 238 38.39 8.33 -4.48
CA ALA A 238 38.85 8.74 -5.81
C ALA A 238 39.87 7.78 -6.46
N PRO A 239 39.64 6.44 -6.42
CA PRO A 239 40.55 5.50 -7.04
C PRO A 239 40.60 5.69 -8.56
N SER A 240 41.68 5.28 -9.21
CA SER A 240 41.73 5.32 -10.65
C SER A 240 40.61 4.42 -11.25
N PRO A 241 39.80 4.90 -12.21
CA PRO A 241 38.72 4.12 -12.80
C PRO A 241 39.20 2.79 -13.43
N ARG A 242 40.43 2.77 -13.91
CA ARG A 242 41.04 1.56 -14.47
C ARG A 242 41.27 0.50 -13.41
N LEU A 243 41.86 0.89 -12.28
CA LEU A 243 42.12 -0.01 -11.15
C LEU A 243 40.82 -0.54 -10.55
N TYR A 244 39.81 0.34 -10.41
CA TYR A 244 38.48 -0.04 -9.93
C TYR A 244 37.81 -1.06 -10.86
N ALA A 245 37.87 -0.84 -12.18
CA ALA A 245 37.34 -1.77 -13.18
C ALA A 245 38.03 -3.13 -13.14
N GLN A 246 39.37 -3.16 -12.93
CA GLN A 246 40.13 -4.41 -12.77
C GLN A 246 39.68 -5.17 -11.52
N ALA A 247 39.52 -4.50 -10.38
CA ALA A 247 39.02 -5.10 -9.16
C ALA A 247 37.61 -5.68 -9.37
N LEU A 248 36.71 -4.95 -10.04
CA LEU A 248 35.37 -5.43 -10.37
C LEU A 248 35.36 -6.68 -11.26
N LEU A 249 36.25 -6.72 -12.27
CA LEU A 249 36.36 -7.88 -13.16
C LEU A 249 36.79 -9.14 -12.39
N LYS A 250 37.74 -9.00 -11.45
CA LYS A 250 38.26 -10.11 -10.63
C LYS A 250 37.26 -10.52 -9.52
N SER A 251 36.36 -9.61 -9.13
CA SER A 251 35.34 -9.86 -8.08
C SER A 251 34.16 -10.70 -8.57
N GLN A 252 34.13 -11.14 -9.83
CA GLN A 252 33.02 -11.95 -10.37
C GLN A 252 32.93 -13.27 -9.62
N PRO A 253 31.77 -13.60 -8.98
CA PRO A 253 31.60 -14.87 -8.30
C PRO A 253 31.20 -15.98 -9.23
N ALA A 254 31.41 -17.18 -8.79
CA ALA A 254 30.71 -18.33 -9.30
C ALA A 254 29.19 -18.24 -9.02
N PRO A 255 28.34 -18.90 -9.82
CA PRO A 255 26.88 -18.76 -9.79
C PRO A 255 26.24 -19.46 -8.61
N PHE A 256 26.31 -18.88 -7.41
CA PHE A 256 25.57 -19.39 -6.24
C PHE A 256 24.31 -18.57 -5.95
N ALA A 257 23.26 -19.27 -5.50
CA ALA A 257 22.05 -18.65 -5.00
C ALA A 257 22.37 -17.95 -3.66
N LEU A 258 22.32 -16.63 -3.64
CA LEU A 258 22.61 -15.82 -2.47
C LEU A 258 21.35 -15.65 -1.59
N PRO A 259 21.52 -15.68 -0.25
CA PRO A 259 20.43 -15.47 0.68
C PRO A 259 19.90 -14.02 0.65
N ALA A 260 18.69 -13.84 1.20
CA ALA A 260 18.13 -12.52 1.42
C ALA A 260 19.01 -11.70 2.36
N GLY A 261 19.37 -10.50 1.97
CA GLY A 261 20.25 -9.62 2.77
C GLY A 261 21.70 -9.60 2.34
N CYS A 262 22.13 -10.41 1.36
CA CYS A 262 23.43 -10.26 0.73
C CYS A 262 23.35 -9.31 -0.46
N CYS A 263 24.25 -8.34 -0.50
CA CYS A 263 24.31 -7.34 -1.58
C CYS A 263 24.81 -7.91 -2.91
N TRP A 264 25.30 -9.12 -2.92
CA TRP A 264 25.89 -9.76 -4.07
C TRP A 264 24.85 -10.24 -5.10
N SER A 265 25.01 -9.87 -6.36
CA SER A 265 24.22 -10.39 -7.49
C SER A 265 25.13 -10.81 -8.65
N SER A 266 25.18 -12.11 -8.91
CA SER A 266 25.95 -12.69 -10.03
C SER A 266 25.41 -12.34 -11.44
N ARG A 267 24.21 -11.77 -11.52
CA ARG A 267 23.56 -11.41 -12.79
C ARG A 267 23.62 -9.91 -13.10
N HIS A 268 24.53 -9.18 -12.45
CA HIS A 268 24.68 -7.75 -12.71
C HIS A 268 25.33 -7.52 -14.07
N PRO A 269 24.81 -6.63 -14.91
CA PRO A 269 25.51 -6.20 -16.08
C PRO A 269 26.75 -5.39 -15.65
N LEU A 270 27.89 -6.08 -15.52
CA LEU A 270 29.18 -5.49 -15.20
C LEU A 270 29.49 -4.31 -16.11
N MET A 271 29.03 -4.38 -17.36
CA MET A 271 29.19 -3.31 -18.33
C MET A 271 28.52 -2.01 -17.86
N GLU A 272 27.36 -2.07 -17.21
CA GLU A 272 26.68 -0.89 -16.65
C GLU A 272 27.51 -0.26 -15.53
N ARG A 273 28.08 -1.06 -14.64
CA ARG A 273 28.98 -0.60 -13.56
C ARG A 273 30.22 0.06 -14.14
N ILE A 274 30.89 -0.59 -15.11
CA ILE A 274 32.10 -0.05 -15.75
C ILE A 274 31.81 1.25 -16.52
N THR A 275 30.68 1.35 -17.20
CA THR A 275 30.29 2.59 -17.90
C THR A 275 30.02 3.73 -16.92
N MET A 276 29.41 3.44 -15.78
CA MET A 276 29.16 4.44 -14.73
C MET A 276 30.43 4.96 -14.07
N LEU A 277 31.53 4.20 -14.05
CA LEU A 277 32.83 4.68 -13.52
C LEU A 277 33.38 5.89 -14.32
N LYS A 278 32.96 6.05 -15.56
CA LYS A 278 33.34 7.19 -16.41
C LYS A 278 32.47 8.42 -16.22
N SER A 279 31.36 8.28 -15.50
CA SER A 279 30.42 9.37 -15.31
C SER A 279 30.96 10.38 -14.29
N PRO A 280 30.83 11.69 -14.55
CA PRO A 280 31.29 12.70 -13.60
C PRO A 280 30.48 12.61 -12.29
N THR A 281 31.17 12.79 -11.17
CA THR A 281 30.49 12.83 -9.86
C THR A 281 29.65 14.10 -9.74
N PRO A 282 28.37 14.01 -9.38
CA PRO A 282 27.51 15.19 -9.22
C PRO A 282 28.05 16.16 -8.16
N SER A 283 27.90 17.46 -8.40
CA SER A 283 28.29 18.48 -7.44
C SER A 283 27.52 18.39 -6.12
N SER A 284 28.02 19.00 -5.07
CA SER A 284 27.34 19.01 -3.77
C SER A 284 25.95 19.64 -3.83
N LEU A 285 25.79 20.70 -4.64
CA LEU A 285 24.51 21.37 -4.87
C LEU A 285 23.52 20.43 -5.59
N THR A 286 23.96 19.80 -6.68
CA THR A 286 23.13 18.84 -7.43
C THR A 286 22.64 17.68 -6.54
N ARG A 287 23.50 17.20 -5.66
CA ARG A 287 23.12 16.15 -4.69
C ARG A 287 22.11 16.61 -3.65
N ARG A 288 22.22 17.87 -3.16
CA ARG A 288 21.24 18.46 -2.24
C ARG A 288 19.89 18.64 -2.91
N ILE A 289 19.86 19.18 -4.15
CA ILE A 289 18.63 19.28 -4.94
C ILE A 289 18.01 17.89 -5.15
N GLY A 290 18.81 16.90 -5.55
CA GLY A 290 18.35 15.52 -5.70
C GLY A 290 17.74 14.94 -4.41
N ALA A 291 18.31 15.24 -3.25
CA ALA A 291 17.73 14.84 -1.96
C ALA A 291 16.37 15.51 -1.70
N GLY A 292 16.23 16.79 -2.02
CA GLY A 292 14.94 17.51 -1.93
C GLY A 292 13.89 16.91 -2.87
N VAL A 293 14.27 16.58 -4.11
CA VAL A 293 13.36 15.92 -5.07
C VAL A 293 12.91 14.55 -4.56
N VAL A 294 13.83 13.74 -4.04
CA VAL A 294 13.46 12.44 -3.44
C VAL A 294 12.51 12.63 -2.27
N PHE A 295 12.82 13.55 -1.34
CA PHE A 295 11.96 13.81 -0.19
C PHE A 295 10.56 14.26 -0.62
N ALA A 296 10.45 15.20 -1.56
CA ALA A 296 9.16 15.66 -2.11
C ALA A 296 8.39 14.49 -2.75
N THR A 297 9.08 13.63 -3.49
CA THR A 297 8.48 12.43 -4.10
C THR A 297 7.96 11.45 -3.05
N LEU A 298 8.70 11.23 -1.96
CA LEU A 298 8.28 10.35 -0.87
C LEU A 298 7.03 10.92 -0.16
N VAL A 299 7.01 12.22 0.13
CA VAL A 299 5.87 12.89 0.77
C VAL A 299 4.64 12.85 -0.14
N ALA A 300 4.81 13.19 -1.42
CA ALA A 300 3.72 13.16 -2.40
C ALA A 300 3.17 11.73 -2.59
N GLY A 301 4.05 10.73 -2.67
CA GLY A 301 3.66 9.34 -2.79
C GLY A 301 2.98 8.78 -1.55
N ALA A 302 3.47 9.13 -0.35
CA ALA A 302 2.82 8.77 0.90
C ALA A 302 1.42 9.42 1.02
N GLY A 303 1.32 10.71 0.71
CA GLY A 303 0.05 11.43 0.69
C GLY A 303 -0.93 10.84 -0.33
N TRP A 304 -0.44 10.49 -1.51
CA TRP A 304 -1.25 9.80 -2.50
C TRP A 304 -1.72 8.42 -2.02
N ALA A 305 -0.83 7.58 -1.50
CA ALA A 305 -1.17 6.25 -1.00
C ALA A 305 -2.19 6.32 0.14
N TYR A 306 -1.99 7.27 1.07
CA TYR A 306 -2.90 7.53 2.17
C TYR A 306 -4.29 7.96 1.65
N ALA A 307 -4.36 8.92 0.74
CA ALA A 307 -5.61 9.43 0.21
C ALA A 307 -6.32 8.44 -0.73
N ALA A 308 -5.59 7.54 -1.39
CA ALA A 308 -6.13 6.56 -2.33
C ALA A 308 -6.76 5.33 -1.65
N THR A 309 -6.38 5.04 -0.40
CA THR A 309 -6.93 3.90 0.34
C THR A 309 -8.21 4.30 1.06
N THR A 310 -9.22 3.45 0.97
CA THR A 310 -10.44 3.61 1.76
C THR A 310 -10.12 3.29 3.22
N PRO A 311 -10.69 4.01 4.19
CA PRO A 311 -10.62 3.59 5.59
C PRO A 311 -11.08 2.14 5.69
N LEU A 312 -10.27 1.30 6.32
CA LEU A 312 -10.76 0.03 6.82
C LEU A 312 -11.79 0.39 7.90
N GLU A 313 -13.05 0.31 7.57
CA GLU A 313 -14.07 0.12 8.57
C GLU A 313 -13.87 -1.29 9.15
N LEU A 314 -12.83 -1.42 9.99
CA LEU A 314 -12.67 -2.55 10.89
C LEU A 314 -13.83 -2.45 11.88
N GLY A 315 -14.95 -3.08 11.48
CA GLY A 315 -16.05 -3.34 12.38
C GLY A 315 -16.62 -2.09 13.05
N LYS A 316 -17.36 -1.25 12.35
CA LYS A 316 -18.75 -1.25 12.78
C LYS A 316 -19.27 -2.64 12.40
N SER A 317 -18.98 -3.58 13.27
CA SER A 317 -19.73 -4.80 13.40
C SER A 317 -21.19 -4.37 13.29
N ALA A 318 -21.89 -4.74 12.22
CA ALA A 318 -23.32 -4.88 12.32
C ALA A 318 -23.49 -5.67 13.62
N SER A 319 -24.04 -5.01 14.63
CA SER A 319 -24.29 -5.67 15.91
C SER A 319 -24.93 -7.00 15.53
N PRO A 320 -24.46 -8.17 15.96
CA PRO A 320 -25.08 -9.44 15.58
C PRO A 320 -26.57 -9.49 16.04
N ASN A 321 -27.02 -8.47 16.72
CA ASN A 321 -28.40 -8.18 17.14
C ASN A 321 -28.93 -6.87 16.55
N GLY A 322 -28.36 -6.33 15.47
CA GLY A 322 -28.83 -5.12 14.82
C GLY A 322 -30.23 -5.34 14.28
N HIS A 323 -31.21 -4.62 14.83
CA HIS A 323 -32.59 -4.68 14.37
C HIS A 323 -32.69 -4.05 12.97
N GLU A 324 -33.41 -4.73 12.07
CA GLU A 324 -33.82 -4.14 10.80
C GLU A 324 -34.99 -3.18 11.06
N TYR A 325 -34.94 -2.05 10.41
CA TYR A 325 -35.99 -1.04 10.46
C TYR A 325 -36.51 -0.75 9.06
N GLN A 326 -37.81 -0.82 8.91
CA GLN A 326 -38.53 -0.28 7.75
C GLN A 326 -38.93 1.17 8.09
N LEU A 327 -38.52 2.09 7.25
CA LEU A 327 -38.88 3.51 7.33
C LEU A 327 -39.86 3.80 6.19
N ASP A 328 -41.16 3.82 6.52
CA ASP A 328 -42.18 4.24 5.58
C ASP A 328 -42.21 5.77 5.54
N MET A 329 -42.06 6.34 4.35
CA MET A 329 -41.96 7.78 4.15
C MET A 329 -42.99 8.25 3.15
N VAL A 330 -43.67 9.34 3.46
CA VAL A 330 -44.49 10.08 2.51
C VAL A 330 -43.84 11.44 2.31
N PHE A 331 -43.37 11.68 1.10
CA PHE A 331 -42.68 12.90 0.72
C PHE A 331 -43.65 13.75 -0.16
N GLU A 332 -43.90 14.97 0.25
CA GLU A 332 -44.74 15.93 -0.46
C GLU A 332 -43.94 17.19 -0.74
N THR A 333 -43.99 17.64 -1.98
CA THR A 333 -43.41 18.93 -2.41
C THR A 333 -44.54 19.82 -2.89
N ALA A 334 -44.66 21.02 -2.34
CA ALA A 334 -45.63 22.02 -2.75
C ALA A 334 -44.90 23.25 -3.29
N PRO A 335 -45.17 23.74 -4.52
CA PRO A 335 -44.63 25.00 -4.99
C PRO A 335 -45.18 26.15 -4.13
N ALA A 336 -44.30 27.03 -3.67
CA ALA A 336 -44.68 28.23 -2.95
C ALA A 336 -45.19 29.27 -3.96
N ALA A 337 -46.49 29.52 -3.93
CA ALA A 337 -47.23 30.61 -4.58
C ALA A 337 -47.31 30.63 -6.14
N SER A 338 -48.54 30.62 -6.58
CA SER A 338 -49.11 30.98 -7.89
C SER A 338 -49.02 29.97 -9.03
N GLY A 339 -50.12 29.28 -9.30
CA GLY A 339 -50.51 28.69 -10.54
C GLY A 339 -50.34 27.19 -10.67
N HIS A 340 -51.46 26.49 -10.46
CA HIS A 340 -51.81 25.15 -10.96
C HIS A 340 -50.70 24.11 -11.26
N ARG A 341 -49.89 23.77 -10.26
CA ARG A 341 -49.20 22.48 -10.20
C ARG A 341 -49.62 21.73 -8.95
N HIS A 342 -50.12 20.50 -9.12
CA HIS A 342 -50.52 19.62 -8.04
C HIS A 342 -49.28 19.32 -7.14
N ALA A 343 -49.51 19.31 -5.84
CA ALA A 343 -48.49 18.81 -4.90
C ALA A 343 -48.12 17.39 -5.30
N GLU A 344 -46.87 17.14 -5.57
CA GLU A 344 -46.41 15.80 -5.89
C GLU A 344 -46.18 15.03 -4.58
N ARG A 345 -46.96 13.96 -4.41
CA ARG A 345 -46.93 13.11 -3.23
C ARG A 345 -46.35 11.75 -3.59
N SER A 346 -45.23 11.39 -3.00
CA SER A 346 -44.56 10.13 -3.21
C SER A 346 -44.52 9.31 -1.94
N ALA A 347 -45.04 8.09 -1.99
CA ALA A 347 -44.91 7.13 -0.91
C ALA A 347 -43.67 6.24 -1.16
N LEU A 348 -42.82 6.13 -0.16
CA LEU A 348 -41.49 5.50 -0.24
C LEU A 348 -41.30 4.60 0.97
N ALA A 349 -40.55 3.53 0.82
CA ALA A 349 -40.11 2.70 1.93
C ALA A 349 -38.63 2.38 1.83
N ILE A 350 -37.90 2.52 2.90
CA ILE A 350 -36.51 2.12 3.01
C ILE A 350 -36.38 1.04 4.07
N CYS A 351 -35.70 -0.05 3.71
CA CYS A 351 -35.27 -1.05 4.67
C CYS A 351 -33.77 -0.85 4.93
N THR A 352 -33.40 -0.67 6.19
CA THR A 352 -32.02 -0.46 6.61
C THR A 352 -31.75 -1.03 8.00
N MET A 353 -30.51 -1.39 8.27
CA MET A 353 -30.10 -1.87 9.59
C MET A 353 -29.79 -0.69 10.52
N GLU A 354 -29.81 -0.97 11.82
CA GLU A 354 -29.40 -0.03 12.85
C GLU A 354 -28.06 0.62 12.54
N GLY A 355 -27.99 1.96 12.47
CA GLY A 355 -26.80 2.72 12.16
C GLY A 355 -26.39 2.73 10.69
N GLU A 356 -27.04 2.00 9.80
CA GLU A 356 -26.78 2.02 8.36
C GLU A 356 -27.58 3.09 7.63
N GLN A 357 -27.01 3.60 6.53
CA GLN A 357 -27.64 4.61 5.69
C GLN A 357 -28.52 3.97 4.62
N GLY A 358 -29.82 4.17 4.72
CA GLY A 358 -30.73 3.89 3.64
C GLY A 358 -30.86 5.11 2.71
N VAL A 359 -30.83 4.92 1.38
CA VAL A 359 -30.93 6.00 0.41
C VAL A 359 -32.10 5.75 -0.53
N VAL A 360 -32.94 6.76 -0.69
CA VAL A 360 -34.04 6.77 -1.67
C VAL A 360 -33.94 8.02 -2.54
N ARG A 361 -34.34 7.91 -3.80
CA ARG A 361 -34.39 9.04 -4.74
C ARG A 361 -35.78 9.20 -5.33
N VAL A 362 -36.25 10.44 -5.40
CA VAL A 362 -37.54 10.84 -5.97
C VAL A 362 -37.31 12.06 -6.84
N GLY A 363 -37.37 11.89 -8.15
CA GLY A 363 -37.07 12.98 -9.08
C GLY A 363 -35.67 13.55 -8.83
N THR A 364 -35.58 14.83 -8.57
CA THR A 364 -34.32 15.55 -8.24
C THR A 364 -33.88 15.40 -6.78
N TRP A 365 -34.74 14.80 -5.94
CA TRP A 365 -34.50 14.66 -4.52
C TRP A 365 -33.79 13.35 -4.15
N SER A 366 -32.86 13.44 -3.22
CA SER A 366 -32.20 12.29 -2.59
C SER A 366 -32.34 12.40 -1.06
N ILE A 367 -32.97 11.40 -0.47
CA ILE A 367 -33.23 11.29 0.96
C ILE A 367 -32.34 10.16 1.51
N VAL A 368 -31.47 10.49 2.44
CA VAL A 368 -30.65 9.53 3.18
C VAL A 368 -31.18 9.47 4.61
N ALA A 369 -31.49 8.28 5.12
CA ALA A 369 -31.98 8.07 6.46
C ALA A 369 -31.11 7.07 7.23
N THR A 370 -30.71 7.41 8.46
CA THR A 370 -29.90 6.58 9.35
C THR A 370 -30.65 6.38 10.68
N PRO A 371 -31.23 5.20 10.94
CA PRO A 371 -31.90 4.90 12.18
C PRO A 371 -30.91 4.54 13.29
N THR A 372 -31.13 5.05 14.49
CA THR A 372 -30.33 4.75 15.69
C THR A 372 -31.28 4.61 16.90
N PRO A 373 -31.34 3.49 17.62
CA PRO A 373 -32.16 3.36 18.80
C PRO A 373 -31.61 4.27 19.92
N VAL A 374 -32.53 4.94 20.63
CA VAL A 374 -32.19 5.84 21.75
C VAL A 374 -32.66 5.27 23.07
N ALA A 375 -33.86 4.65 23.11
CA ALA A 375 -34.43 3.99 24.25
C ALA A 375 -35.38 2.86 23.82
N ALA A 376 -35.84 2.03 24.75
CA ALA A 376 -36.78 0.95 24.43
C ALA A 376 -38.01 1.48 23.68
N GLY A 377 -38.19 1.07 22.43
CA GLY A 377 -39.28 1.48 21.56
C GLY A 377 -39.17 2.90 20.96
N GLN A 378 -38.07 3.59 21.16
CA GLN A 378 -37.78 4.90 20.54
C GLN A 378 -36.61 4.84 19.55
N LEU A 379 -36.82 5.41 18.39
CA LEU A 379 -35.82 5.49 17.31
C LEU A 379 -35.51 6.95 16.99
N GLN A 380 -34.23 7.26 16.92
CA GLN A 380 -33.74 8.49 16.31
C GLN A 380 -33.43 8.20 14.84
N VAL A 381 -33.94 9.03 13.95
CA VAL A 381 -33.60 8.96 12.53
C VAL A 381 -32.92 10.26 12.14
N GLN A 382 -31.67 10.15 11.70
CA GLN A 382 -30.95 11.26 11.12
C GLN A 382 -31.21 11.25 9.60
N LEU A 383 -31.77 12.35 9.11
CA LEU A 383 -32.08 12.52 7.69
C LEU A 383 -31.07 13.46 7.03
N SER A 384 -30.76 13.21 5.76
CA SER A 384 -30.04 14.17 4.91
C SER A 384 -30.79 14.30 3.60
N LEU A 385 -31.35 15.49 3.38
CA LEU A 385 -32.12 15.81 2.19
C LEU A 385 -31.20 16.59 1.21
N ARG A 386 -31.21 16.15 -0.03
CA ARG A 386 -30.46 16.80 -1.12
C ARG A 386 -31.39 17.02 -2.32
N GLN A 387 -31.24 18.15 -2.98
CA GLN A 387 -31.93 18.48 -4.23
C GLN A 387 -30.87 18.79 -5.29
N ASP A 388 -30.94 18.15 -6.46
CA ASP A 388 -29.96 18.25 -7.55
C ASP A 388 -28.50 18.03 -7.08
N GLY A 389 -28.31 17.17 -6.06
CA GLY A 389 -27.01 16.87 -5.49
C GLY A 389 -26.52 17.88 -4.44
N ALA A 390 -27.17 19.05 -4.30
CA ALA A 390 -26.86 20.04 -3.28
C ALA A 390 -27.50 19.67 -1.91
N PRO A 391 -26.78 19.77 -0.80
CA PRO A 391 -27.35 19.52 0.53
C PRO A 391 -28.33 20.63 0.89
N LEU A 392 -29.55 20.26 1.30
CA LEU A 392 -30.59 21.18 1.65
C LEU A 392 -30.84 21.26 3.17
N ALA A 393 -31.02 20.11 3.81
CA ALA A 393 -31.31 20.02 5.23
C ALA A 393 -30.81 18.70 5.82
N GLN A 394 -30.48 18.73 7.11
CA GLN A 394 -30.03 17.54 7.84
C GLN A 394 -30.81 17.43 9.19
N PRO A 395 -32.14 17.26 9.16
CA PRO A 395 -32.92 17.15 10.40
C PRO A 395 -32.64 15.84 11.12
N ARG A 396 -32.77 15.90 12.45
CA ARG A 396 -32.70 14.75 13.33
C ARG A 396 -34.05 14.67 14.03
N VAL A 397 -34.74 13.54 13.90
CA VAL A 397 -36.03 13.30 14.49
C VAL A 397 -35.99 12.11 15.44
N ILE A 398 -36.68 12.20 16.57
CA ILE A 398 -36.81 11.13 17.57
C ILE A 398 -38.29 10.84 17.77
N GLY A 399 -38.68 9.58 17.65
CA GLY A 399 -40.07 9.17 17.84
C GLY A 399 -40.20 7.69 18.21
N ALA A 400 -41.39 7.31 18.60
CA ALA A 400 -41.70 5.92 18.94
C ALA A 400 -41.90 5.08 17.66
N LEU A 401 -41.54 3.81 17.71
CA LEU A 401 -41.81 2.84 16.65
C LEU A 401 -43.32 2.78 16.37
N GLY A 402 -43.69 2.77 15.09
CA GLY A 402 -45.06 2.75 14.62
C GLY A 402 -45.80 4.10 14.66
N LYS A 403 -45.16 5.17 15.15
CA LYS A 403 -45.75 6.52 15.12
C LYS A 403 -45.13 7.39 14.04
N SER A 404 -45.96 8.16 13.34
CA SER A 404 -45.50 9.09 12.31
C SER A 404 -44.80 10.30 12.92
N MET A 405 -43.67 10.67 12.32
CA MET A 405 -42.88 11.86 12.62
C MET A 405 -42.91 12.77 11.39
N ARG A 406 -43.16 14.06 11.57
CA ARG A 406 -43.26 15.03 10.48
C ARG A 406 -42.09 15.98 10.50
N VAL A 407 -41.46 16.13 9.33
CA VAL A 407 -40.40 17.09 9.06
C VAL A 407 -40.89 18.04 7.97
N THR A 408 -40.88 19.33 8.26
CA THR A 408 -41.26 20.38 7.30
C THR A 408 -40.10 21.35 7.13
N GLY A 409 -39.90 21.84 5.92
CA GLY A 409 -38.84 22.82 5.65
C GLY A 409 -39.13 23.61 4.38
N THR A 410 -38.39 24.72 4.26
CA THR A 410 -38.41 25.58 3.07
C THR A 410 -37.02 25.57 2.43
N THR A 411 -36.97 25.56 1.10
CA THR A 411 -35.72 25.64 0.36
C THR A 411 -35.24 27.10 0.29
N SER A 412 -34.01 27.37 0.71
CA SER A 412 -33.40 28.70 0.59
C SER A 412 -33.14 29.00 -0.90
N GLY A 413 -33.92 29.94 -1.47
CA GLY A 413 -33.76 30.42 -2.85
C GLY A 413 -34.68 29.82 -3.91
N ALA A 414 -35.36 28.71 -3.64
CA ALA A 414 -36.48 28.21 -4.44
C ALA A 414 -37.75 28.23 -3.57
N GLN A 415 -38.87 28.60 -4.19
CA GLN A 415 -40.15 28.79 -3.48
C GLN A 415 -40.85 27.47 -3.12
N ASP A 416 -40.12 26.35 -2.97
CA ASP A 416 -40.71 25.04 -2.72
C ASP A 416 -40.64 24.68 -1.25
N ASN A 417 -41.82 24.36 -0.67
CA ASN A 417 -41.95 23.78 0.66
C ASN A 417 -41.93 22.26 0.53
N TYR A 418 -41.28 21.57 1.46
CA TYR A 418 -41.38 20.12 1.54
C TYR A 418 -41.92 19.66 2.87
N VAL A 419 -42.67 18.56 2.83
CA VAL A 419 -43.18 17.83 3.99
C VAL A 419 -42.75 16.38 3.85
N LEU A 420 -42.10 15.84 4.88
CA LEU A 420 -41.70 14.45 4.96
C LEU A 420 -42.34 13.84 6.20
N ASP A 421 -43.31 12.96 6.01
CA ASP A 421 -43.87 12.12 7.07
C ASP A 421 -43.11 10.78 7.10
N LEU A 422 -42.52 10.45 8.24
CA LEU A 422 -41.68 9.26 8.43
C LEU A 422 -42.30 8.39 9.53
N THR A 423 -42.58 7.11 9.24
CA THR A 423 -43.06 6.13 10.19
C THR A 423 -42.10 4.96 10.29
N PRO A 424 -41.32 4.82 11.39
CA PRO A 424 -40.38 3.70 11.56
C PRO A 424 -41.14 2.46 12.06
N ARG A 425 -40.81 1.30 11.48
CA ARG A 425 -41.31 -0.03 11.91
C ARG A 425 -40.15 -0.96 12.17
N MET A 426 -40.30 -1.92 13.05
CA MET A 426 -39.34 -2.96 13.32
C MET A 426 -39.51 -4.12 12.31
N GLY A 427 -38.42 -4.57 11.71
CA GLY A 427 -38.40 -5.62 10.69
C GLY A 427 -38.75 -5.11 9.29
N CYS A 428 -38.20 -5.78 8.29
CA CYS A 428 -38.46 -5.53 6.86
C CYS A 428 -39.37 -6.64 6.32
N PRO A 429 -40.36 -6.33 5.44
CA PRO A 429 -41.16 -7.37 4.78
C PRO A 429 -40.22 -8.24 3.95
N ALA A 430 -40.40 -9.57 4.02
CA ALA A 430 -39.68 -10.50 3.17
C ALA A 430 -39.85 -10.05 1.70
N ARG A 431 -38.76 -9.98 0.97
CA ARG A 431 -38.78 -9.68 -0.49
C ARG A 431 -39.64 -10.72 -1.18
N GLU A 432 -40.92 -10.47 -1.28
CA GLU A 432 -41.77 -11.15 -2.26
C GLU A 432 -41.24 -10.76 -3.65
N SER A 433 -40.82 -11.80 -4.38
CA SER A 433 -40.36 -11.71 -5.77
C SER A 433 -41.31 -10.85 -6.58
N ALA A 434 -40.86 -9.66 -6.96
CA ALA A 434 -41.50 -8.84 -7.97
C ALA A 434 -41.30 -9.51 -9.36
N SER A 435 -42.04 -10.61 -9.56
CA SER A 435 -42.26 -11.27 -10.85
C SER A 435 -43.75 -11.52 -10.98
N ARG A 436 -44.48 -10.46 -11.31
CA ARG A 436 -45.77 -10.49 -11.99
C ARG A 436 -46.40 -9.10 -11.96
N ALA A 437 -46.21 -8.36 -13.05
CA ALA A 437 -47.25 -7.58 -13.73
C ALA A 437 -46.60 -6.72 -14.80
N ALA A 438 -46.57 -7.27 -16.00
CA ALA A 438 -46.90 -6.45 -17.17
C ALA A 438 -48.29 -6.91 -17.62
N PRO A 439 -49.18 -6.04 -18.08
CA PRO A 439 -49.54 -6.09 -19.50
C PRO A 439 -48.93 -4.92 -20.25
#